data_768f2b40742e238c546d61dac7ccbff0
#
_entry.id   768f2b40742e238c546d61dac7ccbff0
#
_cell.length_a   1.000
_cell.length_b   1.000
_cell.length_c   1.000
_cell.angle_alpha   90.00
_cell.angle_beta   90.00
_cell.angle_gamma   90.00
#
_symmetry.space_group_name_H-M   'P 1'
#
loop_
_entity.id
_entity.type
_entity.pdbx_description
1 polymer ?
#
loop_
_entity_poly.entity_id
_entity_poly.type
_entity_poly.pdbx_seq_one_letter_code
_entity_poly.pdbx_strand_id
1 'polypeptide(L)'
;MASTAPHPFRIANFRAYWLSRFSGTIAVSAMSIVIGWQVYNLARETMDVKEAAFMLGMIGFAQFVPLFLLTPITGLVADSVDRRWIVRGTTTLLVATAALLWYLTWAGSLTLPALFLAAVAFGVARAFSGPAYSALAPNLVPRESLPTAIAVSSIAWQVGTIAGPSVGGLLYAIHPEVAYGIATLLFAVALVFMFLIGPVPQPPAQKDRRPLIRILEGFRYVRQNRLVLATITLDLFAVLLAGATSLLPVYARDILHVGPQGLGLLAAGMGIGAAATAIWFSFKPMSTNVGVKMLRAVVIFGLAILTFGIATPVTAALGLHRETIGGIDLHPAFLLSMAALVVAGGADMVSVYVRQSLIQLHTPDAMRGRVSAVSQLTISASNELGDFESGVMASILGPVGAVVFGGVGATVITLAWARLFPELGAARTFDPPEILETEPQHGEAKP
;
A
#
# COMPACT_ATOMS: atom_id res chain seq x y z
N MET A 1 -8.90 -7.33 41.14
CA MET A 1 -9.53 -6.23 40.40
C MET A 1 -8.79 -6.09 39.10
N ALA A 2 -9.37 -6.51 37.98
CA ALA A 2 -8.79 -6.28 36.67
C ALA A 2 -8.80 -4.78 36.43
N SER A 3 -7.62 -4.13 36.42
CA SER A 3 -7.43 -2.76 36.01
C SER A 3 -7.90 -2.65 34.55
N THR A 4 -9.08 -2.08 34.33
CA THR A 4 -9.57 -1.82 32.99
C THR A 4 -8.67 -0.76 32.36
N ALA A 5 -7.73 -1.21 31.53
CA ALA A 5 -6.84 -0.32 30.79
C ALA A 5 -7.67 0.74 30.05
N PRO A 6 -7.30 2.01 30.09
CA PRO A 6 -8.09 3.05 29.45
C PRO A 6 -8.10 2.84 27.93
N HIS A 7 -9.26 2.98 27.30
CA HIS A 7 -9.36 2.90 25.86
C HIS A 7 -8.44 3.97 25.23
N PRO A 8 -7.65 3.67 24.18
CA PRO A 8 -6.66 4.58 23.60
C PRO A 8 -7.22 5.96 23.25
N PHE A 9 -8.46 6.05 22.78
CA PHE A 9 -9.12 7.34 22.49
C PHE A 9 -9.41 8.22 23.70
N ARG A 10 -9.26 7.72 24.94
CA ARG A 10 -9.31 8.58 26.14
C ARG A 10 -8.01 9.34 26.36
N ILE A 11 -6.92 8.95 25.70
CA ILE A 11 -5.60 9.57 25.81
C ILE A 11 -5.46 10.65 24.74
N ALA A 12 -5.29 11.92 25.16
CA ALA A 12 -5.24 13.07 24.25
C ALA A 12 -4.16 12.94 23.17
N ASN A 13 -2.94 12.54 23.55
CA ASN A 13 -1.83 12.34 22.62
C ASN A 13 -2.13 11.26 21.58
N PHE A 14 -2.83 10.19 21.97
CA PHE A 14 -3.21 9.13 21.02
C PHE A 14 -4.29 9.61 20.05
N ARG A 15 -5.28 10.38 20.51
CA ARG A 15 -6.28 10.98 19.60
C ARG A 15 -5.62 11.89 18.57
N ALA A 16 -4.71 12.76 19.01
CA ALA A 16 -3.98 13.64 18.11
C ALA A 16 -3.14 12.83 17.09
N TYR A 17 -2.43 11.81 17.55
CA TYR A 17 -1.70 10.88 16.66
C TYR A 17 -2.62 10.21 15.65
N TRP A 18 -3.76 9.69 16.09
CA TRP A 18 -4.70 8.98 15.22
C TRP A 18 -5.28 9.90 14.15
N LEU A 19 -5.71 11.11 14.54
CA LEU A 19 -6.23 12.11 13.59
C LEU A 19 -5.16 12.59 12.62
N SER A 20 -3.94 12.82 13.10
CA SER A 20 -2.80 13.14 12.22
C SER A 20 -2.53 12.03 11.20
N ARG A 21 -2.49 10.79 11.65
CA ARG A 21 -2.25 9.63 10.77
C ARG A 21 -3.39 9.43 9.77
N PHE A 22 -4.64 9.52 10.22
CA PHE A 22 -5.81 9.34 9.38
C PHE A 22 -5.91 10.39 8.28
N SER A 23 -5.87 11.69 8.64
CA SER A 23 -5.92 12.78 7.65
C SER A 23 -4.71 12.77 6.71
N GLY A 24 -3.50 12.51 7.24
CA GLY A 24 -2.29 12.39 6.42
C GLY A 24 -2.35 11.23 5.45
N THR A 25 -2.87 10.05 5.84
CA THR A 25 -2.98 8.90 4.95
C THR A 25 -4.00 9.15 3.83
N ILE A 26 -5.16 9.72 4.14
CA ILE A 26 -6.13 10.13 3.11
C ILE A 26 -5.48 11.09 2.11
N ALA A 27 -4.77 12.12 2.60
CA ALA A 27 -4.13 13.12 1.75
C ALA A 27 -3.05 12.51 0.84
N VAL A 28 -2.17 11.64 1.37
CA VAL A 28 -1.14 10.94 0.58
C VAL A 28 -1.78 10.10 -0.50
N SER A 29 -2.78 9.29 -0.17
CA SER A 29 -3.43 8.38 -1.12
C SER A 29 -4.25 9.14 -2.17
N ALA A 30 -4.92 10.25 -1.79
CA ALA A 30 -5.62 11.13 -2.72
C ALA A 30 -4.64 11.81 -3.68
N MET A 31 -3.52 12.34 -3.16
CA MET A 31 -2.48 12.98 -3.99
C MET A 31 -1.83 12.03 -4.98
N SER A 32 -1.64 10.75 -4.62
CA SER A 32 -1.06 9.76 -5.55
C SER A 32 -1.88 9.64 -6.83
N ILE A 33 -3.21 9.52 -6.71
CA ILE A 33 -4.10 9.41 -7.88
C ILE A 33 -4.20 10.74 -8.67
N VAL A 34 -4.23 11.88 -7.95
CA VAL A 34 -4.31 13.21 -8.55
C VAL A 34 -3.04 13.54 -9.32
N ILE A 35 -1.86 13.28 -8.75
CA ILE A 35 -0.57 13.47 -9.43
C ILE A 35 -0.49 12.56 -10.66
N GLY A 36 -0.84 11.29 -10.54
CA GLY A 36 -0.85 10.35 -11.66
C GLY A 36 -1.74 10.83 -12.80
N TRP A 37 -2.97 11.26 -12.48
CA TRP A 37 -3.89 11.82 -13.49
C TRP A 37 -3.32 13.08 -14.17
N GLN A 38 -2.75 13.97 -13.38
CA GLN A 38 -2.21 15.25 -13.88
C GLN A 38 -0.97 15.03 -14.76
N VAL A 39 -0.05 14.14 -14.34
CA VAL A 39 1.13 13.76 -15.16
C VAL A 39 0.68 13.21 -16.50
N TYR A 40 -0.28 12.28 -16.48
CA TYR A 40 -0.78 11.69 -17.71
C TYR A 40 -1.43 12.73 -18.62
N ASN A 41 -2.26 13.63 -18.06
CA ASN A 41 -2.93 14.67 -18.83
C ASN A 41 -1.95 15.64 -19.46
N LEU A 42 -0.96 16.14 -18.71
CA LEU A 42 0.06 17.04 -19.23
C LEU A 42 0.96 16.36 -20.29
N ALA A 43 1.33 15.11 -20.05
CA ALA A 43 2.10 14.34 -21.02
C ALA A 43 1.30 14.15 -22.34
N ARG A 44 -0.01 13.89 -22.25
CA ARG A 44 -0.90 13.70 -23.41
C ARG A 44 -1.14 14.98 -24.24
N GLU A 45 -0.70 16.14 -23.80
CA GLU A 45 -0.72 17.35 -24.61
C GLU A 45 0.34 17.33 -25.74
N THR A 46 1.45 16.64 -25.52
CA THR A 46 2.59 16.63 -26.44
C THR A 46 3.09 15.24 -26.83
N MET A 47 2.65 14.20 -26.13
CA MET A 47 3.12 12.83 -26.25
C MET A 47 1.97 11.90 -26.67
N ASP A 48 2.32 10.79 -27.29
CA ASP A 48 1.36 9.72 -27.56
C ASP A 48 0.95 8.96 -26.28
N VAL A 49 0.00 8.01 -26.42
CA VAL A 49 -0.52 7.22 -25.27
C VAL A 49 0.58 6.40 -24.59
N LYS A 50 1.51 5.84 -25.38
CA LYS A 50 2.59 4.99 -24.86
C LYS A 50 3.64 5.79 -24.11
N GLU A 51 4.05 6.91 -24.68
CA GLU A 51 5.01 7.83 -24.08
C GLU A 51 4.46 8.46 -22.79
N ALA A 52 3.19 8.87 -22.80
CA ALA A 52 2.53 9.42 -21.61
C ALA A 52 2.36 8.36 -20.52
N ALA A 53 2.07 7.10 -20.87
CA ALA A 53 2.02 6.00 -19.92
C ALA A 53 3.41 5.70 -19.31
N PHE A 54 4.48 5.84 -20.09
CA PHE A 54 5.85 5.75 -19.58
C PHE A 54 6.14 6.87 -18.56
N MET A 55 5.72 8.13 -18.83
CA MET A 55 5.88 9.23 -17.88
C MET A 55 5.15 8.95 -16.56
N LEU A 56 3.99 8.30 -16.64
CA LEU A 56 3.24 7.88 -15.45
C LEU A 56 4.02 6.84 -14.62
N GLY A 57 4.63 5.84 -15.26
CA GLY A 57 5.52 4.89 -14.58
C GLY A 57 6.77 5.55 -13.98
N MET A 58 7.33 6.56 -14.64
CA MET A 58 8.48 7.33 -14.13
C MET A 58 8.17 8.07 -12.81
N ILE A 59 6.91 8.38 -12.50
CA ILE A 59 6.51 8.92 -11.19
C ILE A 59 6.76 7.91 -10.09
N GLY A 60 6.41 6.64 -10.30
CA GLY A 60 6.73 5.56 -9.37
C GLY A 60 8.23 5.44 -9.12
N PHE A 61 9.03 5.48 -10.20
CA PHE A 61 10.49 5.47 -10.08
C PHE A 61 11.04 6.69 -9.33
N ALA A 62 10.51 7.88 -9.59
CA ALA A 62 10.90 9.10 -8.90
C ALA A 62 10.58 9.07 -7.39
N GLN A 63 9.53 8.37 -6.96
CA GLN A 63 9.22 8.11 -5.55
C GLN A 63 10.12 7.02 -4.96
N PHE A 64 10.39 5.95 -5.73
CA PHE A 64 11.19 4.82 -5.29
C PHE A 64 12.65 5.21 -4.97
N VAL A 65 13.30 6.00 -5.83
CA VAL A 65 14.71 6.33 -5.67
C VAL A 65 15.04 6.93 -4.29
N PRO A 66 14.39 8.03 -3.84
CA PRO A 66 14.66 8.57 -2.51
C PRO A 66 14.23 7.62 -1.38
N LEU A 67 13.11 6.89 -1.54
CA LEU A 67 12.66 5.91 -0.57
C LEU A 67 13.74 4.84 -0.33
N PHE A 68 14.27 4.27 -1.40
CA PHE A 68 15.29 3.22 -1.34
C PHE A 68 16.63 3.72 -0.79
N LEU A 69 17.13 4.84 -1.32
CA LEU A 69 18.42 5.39 -0.93
C LEU A 69 18.46 5.88 0.51
N LEU A 70 17.33 6.41 1.01
CA LEU A 70 17.25 6.96 2.37
C LEU A 70 16.90 5.90 3.43
N THR A 71 16.34 4.76 3.06
CA THR A 71 15.95 3.69 4.01
C THR A 71 17.06 3.32 5.01
N PRO A 72 18.35 3.16 4.63
CA PRO A 72 19.40 2.87 5.61
C PRO A 72 19.62 3.98 6.64
N ILE A 73 19.32 5.23 6.26
CA ILE A 73 19.52 6.42 7.09
C ILE A 73 18.31 6.64 8.02
N THR A 74 17.11 6.27 7.58
CA THR A 74 15.88 6.53 8.32
C THR A 74 15.84 5.84 9.67
N GLY A 75 16.41 4.63 9.77
CA GLY A 75 16.55 3.92 11.04
C GLY A 75 17.46 4.65 12.03
N LEU A 76 18.60 5.16 11.56
CA LEU A 76 19.53 5.95 12.39
C LEU A 76 18.88 7.24 12.90
N VAL A 77 18.17 7.93 12.03
CA VAL A 77 17.47 9.18 12.38
C VAL A 77 16.34 8.90 13.36
N ALA A 78 15.55 7.83 13.16
CA ALA A 78 14.46 7.45 14.05
C ALA A 78 14.91 7.01 15.46
N ASP A 79 16.15 6.52 15.58
CA ASP A 79 16.75 6.14 16.86
C ASP A 79 17.45 7.33 17.58
N SER A 80 17.86 8.36 16.85
CA SER A 80 18.64 9.49 17.37
C SER A 80 17.83 10.79 17.59
N VAL A 81 16.74 10.97 16.82
CA VAL A 81 15.90 12.16 16.84
C VAL A 81 14.53 11.82 17.43
N ASP A 82 13.96 12.75 18.17
CA ASP A 82 12.57 12.61 18.63
C ASP A 82 11.63 12.38 17.43
N ARG A 83 10.98 11.24 17.42
CA ARG A 83 10.11 10.75 16.34
C ARG A 83 9.01 11.75 15.96
N ARG A 84 8.57 12.59 16.91
CA ARG A 84 7.59 13.65 16.65
C ARG A 84 8.15 14.70 15.69
N TRP A 85 9.43 15.09 15.86
CA TRP A 85 10.06 16.04 14.96
C TRP A 85 10.28 15.49 13.54
N ILE A 86 10.56 14.17 13.44
CA ILE A 86 10.63 13.51 12.13
C ILE A 86 9.29 13.61 11.42
N VAL A 87 8.19 13.25 12.11
CA VAL A 87 6.84 13.31 11.51
C VAL A 87 6.43 14.76 11.21
N ARG A 88 6.73 15.71 12.09
CA ARG A 88 6.47 17.16 11.85
C ARG A 88 7.20 17.63 10.60
N GLY A 89 8.50 17.31 10.46
CA GLY A 89 9.31 17.69 9.30
C GLY A 89 8.78 17.09 8.00
N THR A 90 8.49 15.80 7.98
CA THR A 90 7.95 15.13 6.79
C THR A 90 6.55 15.64 6.43
N THR A 91 5.68 15.87 7.41
CA THR A 91 4.34 16.42 7.16
C THR A 91 4.43 17.87 6.69
N THR A 92 5.37 18.67 7.20
CA THR A 92 5.61 20.04 6.69
C THR A 92 6.06 20.02 5.22
N LEU A 93 6.94 19.08 4.87
CA LEU A 93 7.34 18.87 3.46
C LEU A 93 6.13 18.56 2.58
N LEU A 94 5.23 17.67 3.05
CA LEU A 94 4.02 17.32 2.30
C LEU A 94 3.04 18.49 2.18
N VAL A 95 2.85 19.30 3.25
CA VAL A 95 2.05 20.53 3.19
C VAL A 95 2.63 21.50 2.15
N ALA A 96 3.94 21.74 2.19
CA ALA A 96 4.60 22.66 1.27
C ALA A 96 4.48 22.17 -0.18
N THR A 97 4.68 20.87 -0.41
CA THR A 97 4.56 20.25 -1.75
C THR A 97 3.12 20.36 -2.28
N ALA A 98 2.12 20.02 -1.47
CA ALA A 98 0.72 20.08 -1.87
C ALA A 98 0.27 21.54 -2.12
N ALA A 99 0.69 22.47 -1.27
CA ALA A 99 0.40 23.91 -1.43
C ALA A 99 1.07 24.48 -2.68
N LEU A 100 2.30 24.05 -3.00
CA LEU A 100 2.98 24.43 -4.23
C LEU A 100 2.21 23.94 -5.46
N LEU A 101 1.81 22.66 -5.48
CA LEU A 101 1.02 22.11 -6.58
C LEU A 101 -0.34 22.80 -6.72
N TRP A 102 -1.00 23.10 -5.59
CA TRP A 102 -2.22 23.89 -5.58
C TRP A 102 -2.03 25.25 -6.22
N TYR A 103 -0.99 25.99 -5.80
CA TYR A 103 -0.66 27.31 -6.35
C TYR A 103 -0.34 27.26 -7.85
N LEU A 104 0.52 26.32 -8.28
CA LEU A 104 0.89 26.17 -9.69
C LEU A 104 -0.30 25.79 -10.57
N THR A 105 -1.22 24.98 -10.03
CA THR A 105 -2.47 24.61 -10.73
C THR A 105 -3.37 25.83 -10.87
N TRP A 106 -3.58 26.58 -9.79
CA TRP A 106 -4.37 27.81 -9.80
C TRP A 106 -3.79 28.87 -10.74
N ALA A 107 -2.47 29.00 -10.78
CA ALA A 107 -1.78 29.95 -11.67
C ALA A 107 -1.72 29.48 -13.14
N GLY A 108 -2.21 28.29 -13.47
CA GLY A 108 -2.11 27.71 -14.82
C GLY A 108 -0.67 27.44 -15.28
N SER A 109 0.28 27.33 -14.35
CA SER A 109 1.72 27.17 -14.61
C SER A 109 2.28 25.81 -14.18
N LEU A 110 1.42 24.83 -13.94
CA LEU A 110 1.84 23.46 -13.55
C LEU A 110 2.56 22.79 -14.72
N THR A 111 3.71 22.18 -14.41
CA THR A 111 4.57 21.52 -15.39
C THR A 111 4.93 20.09 -14.96
N LEU A 112 5.31 19.24 -15.92
CA LEU A 112 5.80 17.88 -15.61
C LEU A 112 6.97 17.86 -14.62
N PRO A 113 8.02 18.71 -14.76
CA PRO A 113 9.11 18.77 -13.77
C PRO A 113 8.64 19.09 -12.35
N ALA A 114 7.61 19.95 -12.17
CA ALA A 114 7.05 20.24 -10.85
C ALA A 114 6.38 19.01 -10.22
N LEU A 115 5.67 18.22 -11.03
CA LEU A 115 5.05 16.97 -10.58
C LEU A 115 6.09 15.89 -10.23
N PHE A 116 7.17 15.79 -11.00
CA PHE A 116 8.30 14.92 -10.67
C PHE A 116 9.01 15.34 -9.38
N LEU A 117 9.23 16.63 -9.18
CA LEU A 117 9.79 17.13 -7.91
C LEU A 117 8.87 16.80 -6.72
N ALA A 118 7.56 16.94 -6.91
CA ALA A 118 6.59 16.52 -5.90
C ALA A 118 6.67 15.01 -5.61
N ALA A 119 6.80 14.17 -6.64
CA ALA A 119 6.98 12.73 -6.46
C ALA A 119 8.24 12.38 -5.64
N VAL A 120 9.36 13.04 -5.92
CA VAL A 120 10.59 12.92 -5.12
C VAL A 120 10.35 13.34 -3.68
N ALA A 121 9.67 14.46 -3.42
CA ALA A 121 9.34 14.93 -2.07
C ALA A 121 8.45 13.94 -1.32
N PHE A 122 7.48 13.33 -2.00
CA PHE A 122 6.65 12.24 -1.43
C PHE A 122 7.50 11.02 -1.07
N GLY A 123 8.42 10.61 -1.93
CA GLY A 123 9.35 9.51 -1.66
C GLY A 123 10.22 9.78 -0.43
N VAL A 124 10.79 10.98 -0.31
CA VAL A 124 11.54 11.42 0.88
C VAL A 124 10.66 11.38 2.13
N ALA A 125 9.47 11.99 2.07
CA ALA A 125 8.56 12.02 3.21
C ALA A 125 8.18 10.61 3.67
N ARG A 126 7.86 9.70 2.75
CA ARG A 126 7.49 8.29 3.06
C ARG A 126 8.64 7.52 3.69
N ALA A 127 9.88 7.73 3.22
CA ALA A 127 11.07 7.07 3.78
C ALA A 127 11.20 7.30 5.30
N PHE A 128 10.95 8.51 5.76
CA PHE A 128 11.11 8.88 7.17
C PHE A 128 9.82 8.71 7.98
N SER A 129 8.64 9.02 7.41
CA SER A 129 7.39 9.02 8.16
C SER A 129 6.93 7.62 8.59
N GLY A 130 7.09 6.60 7.74
CA GLY A 130 6.65 5.23 8.02
C GLY A 130 7.23 4.67 9.32
N PRO A 131 8.56 4.55 9.44
CA PRO A 131 9.23 4.11 10.66
C PRO A 131 8.89 5.00 11.87
N ALA A 132 8.83 6.32 11.68
CA ALA A 132 8.56 7.26 12.77
C ALA A 132 7.13 7.11 13.34
N TYR A 133 6.11 6.99 12.51
CA TYR A 133 4.73 6.72 12.94
C TYR A 133 4.62 5.37 13.68
N SER A 134 5.21 4.32 13.14
CA SER A 134 5.17 2.99 13.74
C SER A 134 5.84 2.95 15.11
N ALA A 135 6.95 3.67 15.27
CA ALA A 135 7.70 3.73 16.51
C ALA A 135 7.10 4.72 17.54
N LEU A 136 6.26 5.68 17.11
CA LEU A 136 5.62 6.65 18.00
C LEU A 136 4.42 6.05 18.75
N ALA A 137 3.58 5.27 18.07
CA ALA A 137 2.34 4.72 18.61
C ALA A 137 2.49 4.01 19.97
N PRO A 138 3.49 3.10 20.17
CA PRO A 138 3.68 2.41 21.45
C PRO A 138 4.00 3.34 22.63
N ASN A 139 4.56 4.51 22.37
CA ASN A 139 4.97 5.44 23.41
C ASN A 139 3.83 6.38 23.87
N LEU A 140 2.68 6.32 23.20
CA LEU A 140 1.53 7.20 23.46
C LEU A 140 0.51 6.58 24.41
N VAL A 141 0.60 5.29 24.68
CA VAL A 141 -0.39 4.54 25.47
C VAL A 141 0.29 3.64 26.50
N PRO A 142 -0.36 3.32 27.62
CA PRO A 142 0.10 2.28 28.54
C PRO A 142 0.21 0.92 27.85
N ARG A 143 1.10 0.05 28.37
CA ARG A 143 1.36 -1.27 27.79
C ARG A 143 0.10 -2.12 27.64
N GLU A 144 -0.82 -2.03 28.59
CA GLU A 144 -2.08 -2.77 28.62
C GLU A 144 -3.02 -2.35 27.48
N SER A 145 -2.95 -1.07 27.05
CA SER A 145 -3.78 -0.53 25.96
C SER A 145 -3.11 -0.69 24.57
N LEU A 146 -1.86 -1.15 24.50
CA LEU A 146 -1.07 -1.21 23.28
C LEU A 146 -1.70 -2.07 22.17
N PRO A 147 -2.23 -3.28 22.43
CA PRO A 147 -2.86 -4.08 21.38
C PRO A 147 -4.04 -3.35 20.71
N THR A 148 -4.90 -2.71 21.53
CA THR A 148 -6.03 -1.92 21.03
C THR A 148 -5.56 -0.69 20.25
N ALA A 149 -4.49 -0.02 20.70
CA ALA A 149 -3.92 1.14 20.02
C ALA A 149 -3.37 0.77 18.64
N ILE A 150 -2.68 -0.37 18.52
CA ILE A 150 -2.18 -0.88 17.24
C ILE A 150 -3.35 -1.20 16.30
N ALA A 151 -4.38 -1.90 16.78
CA ALA A 151 -5.55 -2.24 15.97
C ALA A 151 -6.27 -0.99 15.44
N VAL A 152 -6.53 0.00 16.31
CA VAL A 152 -7.19 1.25 15.92
C VAL A 152 -6.33 2.10 14.97
N SER A 153 -5.00 2.09 15.16
CA SER A 153 -4.07 2.79 14.25
C SER A 153 -4.04 2.13 12.86
N SER A 154 -4.16 0.81 12.81
CA SER A 154 -4.25 0.06 11.55
C SER A 154 -5.54 0.40 10.79
N ILE A 155 -6.66 0.60 11.49
CA ILE A 155 -7.92 1.05 10.89
C ILE A 155 -7.75 2.43 10.23
N ALA A 156 -7.08 3.39 10.92
CA ALA A 156 -6.84 4.71 10.35
C ALA A 156 -6.06 4.64 9.03
N TRP A 157 -5.02 3.81 9.00
CA TRP A 157 -4.22 3.59 7.80
C TRP A 157 -5.02 2.92 6.69
N GLN A 158 -5.72 1.83 7.01
CA GLN A 158 -6.49 1.05 6.05
C GLN A 158 -7.61 1.88 5.40
N VAL A 159 -8.41 2.57 6.21
CA VAL A 159 -9.49 3.42 5.70
C VAL A 159 -8.93 4.57 4.85
N GLY A 160 -7.84 5.20 5.30
CA GLY A 160 -7.20 6.28 4.54
C GLY A 160 -6.66 5.82 3.18
N THR A 161 -6.04 4.65 3.13
CA THR A 161 -5.50 4.07 1.89
C THR A 161 -6.61 3.66 0.92
N ILE A 162 -7.72 3.12 1.42
CA ILE A 162 -8.86 2.70 0.60
C ILE A 162 -9.66 3.90 0.08
N ALA A 163 -9.99 4.86 0.97
CA ALA A 163 -10.84 5.99 0.62
C ALA A 163 -10.10 7.10 -0.12
N GLY A 164 -8.80 7.26 0.14
CA GLY A 164 -8.01 8.38 -0.39
C GLY A 164 -8.04 8.51 -1.92
N PRO A 165 -7.75 7.45 -2.69
CA PRO A 165 -7.75 7.52 -4.15
C PRO A 165 -9.13 7.91 -4.71
N SER A 166 -10.20 7.37 -4.16
CA SER A 166 -11.58 7.69 -4.55
C SER A 166 -11.91 9.16 -4.27
N VAL A 167 -11.56 9.64 -3.07
CA VAL A 167 -11.74 11.05 -2.68
C VAL A 167 -10.92 11.95 -3.61
N GLY A 168 -9.67 11.60 -3.89
CA GLY A 168 -8.81 12.38 -4.80
C GLY A 168 -9.40 12.49 -6.21
N GLY A 169 -9.83 11.39 -6.81
CA GLY A 169 -10.44 11.37 -8.14
C GLY A 169 -11.76 12.15 -8.21
N LEU A 170 -12.63 12.01 -7.22
CA LEU A 170 -13.89 12.75 -7.14
C LEU A 170 -13.69 14.26 -6.94
N LEU A 171 -12.75 14.65 -6.06
CA LEU A 171 -12.41 16.06 -5.86
C LEU A 171 -11.81 16.68 -7.11
N TYR A 172 -10.94 15.93 -7.81
CA TYR A 172 -10.36 16.39 -9.08
C TYR A 172 -11.43 16.56 -10.16
N ALA A 173 -12.46 15.75 -10.15
CA ALA A 173 -13.59 15.86 -11.09
C ALA A 173 -14.42 17.12 -10.89
N ILE A 174 -14.43 17.71 -9.69
CA ILE A 174 -15.04 19.03 -9.44
C ILE A 174 -14.15 20.10 -10.04
N HIS A 175 -12.88 20.17 -9.62
CA HIS A 175 -11.86 21.02 -10.17
C HIS A 175 -10.46 20.59 -9.68
N PRO A 176 -9.38 20.69 -10.50
CA PRO A 176 -8.04 20.31 -10.07
C PRO A 176 -7.56 21.04 -8.79
N GLU A 177 -7.84 22.34 -8.69
CA GLU A 177 -7.45 23.13 -7.51
C GLU A 177 -8.18 22.68 -6.24
N VAL A 178 -9.41 22.18 -6.34
CA VAL A 178 -10.16 21.66 -5.19
C VAL A 178 -9.46 20.43 -4.63
N ALA A 179 -8.99 19.52 -5.50
CA ALA A 179 -8.28 18.32 -5.08
C ALA A 179 -6.98 18.66 -4.34
N TYR A 180 -6.15 19.53 -4.92
CA TYR A 180 -4.90 19.97 -4.27
C TYR A 180 -5.15 20.81 -3.01
N GLY A 181 -6.15 21.68 -3.01
CA GLY A 181 -6.52 22.51 -1.86
C GLY A 181 -6.99 21.66 -0.66
N ILE A 182 -7.87 20.69 -0.90
CA ILE A 182 -8.33 19.76 0.15
C ILE A 182 -7.19 18.87 0.65
N ALA A 183 -6.32 18.38 -0.22
CA ALA A 183 -5.14 17.62 0.18
C ALA A 183 -4.19 18.47 1.05
N THR A 184 -3.95 19.73 0.69
CA THR A 184 -3.18 20.69 1.48
C THR A 184 -3.81 20.90 2.86
N LEU A 185 -5.13 21.07 2.93
CA LEU A 185 -5.86 21.22 4.17
C LEU A 185 -5.74 19.97 5.06
N LEU A 186 -5.88 18.78 4.49
CA LEU A 186 -5.73 17.52 5.23
C LEU A 186 -4.33 17.33 5.78
N PHE A 187 -3.28 17.69 5.01
CA PHE A 187 -1.91 17.67 5.52
C PHE A 187 -1.69 18.73 6.60
N ALA A 188 -2.26 19.93 6.46
CA ALA A 188 -2.20 20.97 7.50
C ALA A 188 -2.89 20.51 8.78
N VAL A 189 -4.06 19.87 8.68
CA VAL A 189 -4.76 19.25 9.81
C VAL A 189 -3.88 18.16 10.46
N ALA A 190 -3.26 17.29 9.66
CA ALA A 190 -2.33 16.28 10.16
C ALA A 190 -1.16 16.91 10.91
N LEU A 191 -0.60 18.00 10.40
CA LEU A 191 0.51 18.74 11.01
C LEU A 191 0.08 19.39 12.33
N VAL A 192 -1.07 20.06 12.38
CA VAL A 192 -1.62 20.67 13.60
C VAL A 192 -1.79 19.62 14.70
N PHE A 193 -2.43 18.48 14.39
CA PHE A 193 -2.58 17.40 15.36
C PHE A 193 -1.24 16.82 15.80
N MET A 194 -0.24 16.75 14.93
CA MET A 194 1.10 16.30 15.30
C MET A 194 1.80 17.29 16.24
N PHE A 195 1.53 18.60 16.13
CA PHE A 195 2.05 19.60 17.07
C PHE A 195 1.36 19.55 18.44
N LEU A 196 0.10 19.08 18.51
CA LEU A 196 -0.63 18.90 19.76
C LEU A 196 -0.11 17.74 20.61
N ILE A 197 0.71 16.83 20.03
CA ILE A 197 1.33 15.75 20.80
C ILE A 197 2.44 16.32 21.69
N GLY A 198 2.21 16.27 23.00
CA GLY A 198 3.18 16.70 24.01
C GLY A 198 4.45 15.84 24.04
N PRO A 199 5.45 16.19 24.88
CA PRO A 199 6.65 15.39 25.09
C PRO A 199 6.28 13.97 25.54
N VAL A 200 6.90 12.98 24.91
CA VAL A 200 6.68 11.56 25.21
C VAL A 200 8.03 10.94 25.58
N PRO A 201 8.09 10.16 26.70
CA PRO A 201 9.29 9.43 27.04
C PRO A 201 9.73 8.54 25.89
N GLN A 202 10.97 8.69 25.48
CA GLN A 202 11.55 7.82 24.46
C GLN A 202 12.47 6.80 25.15
N PRO A 203 12.45 5.52 24.71
CA PRO A 203 13.43 4.57 25.17
C PRO A 203 14.84 5.12 24.88
N PRO A 204 15.81 4.95 25.80
CA PRO A 204 17.17 5.36 25.53
C PRO A 204 17.67 4.71 24.24
N ALA A 205 18.30 5.52 23.38
CA ALA A 205 18.89 5.04 22.15
C ALA A 205 19.81 3.84 22.45
N GLN A 206 19.49 2.69 21.89
CA GLN A 206 20.34 1.51 22.00
C GLN A 206 21.63 1.79 21.20
N LYS A 207 22.69 2.23 21.91
CA LYS A 207 23.97 2.66 21.33
C LYS A 207 24.74 1.57 20.56
N ASP A 208 24.33 0.30 20.65
CA ASP A 208 25.21 -0.82 20.34
C ASP A 208 24.98 -1.57 19.02
N ARG A 209 24.00 -1.21 18.18
CA ARG A 209 23.81 -1.97 16.94
C ARG A 209 23.58 -1.06 15.72
N ARG A 210 24.47 -1.20 14.74
CA ARG A 210 24.37 -0.55 13.44
C ARG A 210 23.04 -0.94 12.76
N PRO A 211 22.17 -0.01 12.34
CA PRO A 211 20.85 -0.30 11.74
C PRO A 211 20.93 -1.24 10.53
N LEU A 212 21.97 -1.10 9.72
CA LEU A 212 22.23 -1.99 8.59
C LEU A 212 22.38 -3.45 9.01
N ILE A 213 22.99 -3.72 10.16
CA ILE A 213 23.15 -5.09 10.67
C ILE A 213 21.78 -5.67 11.02
N ARG A 214 20.88 -4.88 11.61
CA ARG A 214 19.51 -5.34 11.94
C ARG A 214 18.71 -5.68 10.68
N ILE A 215 18.82 -4.87 9.62
CA ILE A 215 18.19 -5.15 8.33
C ILE A 215 18.77 -6.43 7.73
N LEU A 216 20.11 -6.57 7.73
CA LEU A 216 20.77 -7.78 7.24
C LEU A 216 20.41 -9.03 8.04
N GLU A 217 20.27 -8.93 9.36
CA GLU A 217 19.79 -10.02 10.21
C GLU A 217 18.33 -10.40 9.85
N GLY A 218 17.49 -9.41 9.60
CA GLY A 218 16.13 -9.63 9.10
C GLY A 218 16.11 -10.36 7.74
N PHE A 219 16.91 -9.90 6.78
CA PHE A 219 17.05 -10.57 5.48
C PHE A 219 17.60 -12.00 5.62
N ARG A 220 18.61 -12.19 6.49
CA ARG A 220 19.17 -13.51 6.75
C ARG A 220 18.12 -14.47 7.31
N TYR A 221 17.31 -14.01 8.27
CA TYR A 221 16.22 -14.80 8.83
C TYR A 221 15.17 -15.15 7.78
N VAL A 222 14.70 -14.16 7.00
CA VAL A 222 13.74 -14.38 5.91
C VAL A 222 14.27 -15.41 4.92
N ARG A 223 15.56 -15.32 4.52
CA ARG A 223 16.18 -16.29 3.61
C ARG A 223 16.25 -17.70 4.19
N GLN A 224 16.42 -17.85 5.51
CA GLN A 224 16.50 -19.14 6.20
C GLN A 224 15.12 -19.77 6.44
N ASN A 225 14.09 -18.97 6.58
CA ASN A 225 12.72 -19.46 6.79
C ASN A 225 11.97 -19.51 5.44
N ARG A 226 11.89 -20.72 4.86
CA ARG A 226 11.30 -20.92 3.53
C ARG A 226 9.84 -20.47 3.42
N LEU A 227 9.03 -20.63 4.48
CA LEU A 227 7.64 -20.18 4.47
C LEU A 227 7.52 -18.65 4.46
N VAL A 228 8.30 -17.96 5.31
CA VAL A 228 8.35 -16.51 5.35
C VAL A 228 8.92 -15.94 4.05
N LEU A 229 9.97 -16.56 3.52
CA LEU A 229 10.53 -16.20 2.22
C LEU A 229 9.49 -16.33 1.11
N ALA A 230 8.77 -17.46 1.05
CA ALA A 230 7.75 -17.71 0.05
C ALA A 230 6.64 -16.67 0.08
N THR A 231 6.15 -16.31 1.27
CA THR A 231 5.05 -15.32 1.41
C THR A 231 5.49 -13.92 1.00
N ILE A 232 6.69 -13.48 1.40
CA ILE A 232 7.22 -12.14 1.06
C ILE A 232 7.54 -12.05 -0.43
N THR A 233 8.19 -13.07 -1.00
CA THR A 233 8.60 -13.03 -2.41
C THR A 233 7.46 -13.29 -3.39
N LEU A 234 6.44 -14.07 -3.02
CA LEU A 234 5.23 -14.19 -3.83
C LEU A 234 4.55 -12.82 -4.01
N ASP A 235 4.38 -12.09 -2.92
CA ASP A 235 3.79 -10.76 -2.96
C ASP A 235 4.67 -9.77 -3.77
N LEU A 236 5.98 -9.79 -3.51
CA LEU A 236 6.93 -8.95 -4.25
C LEU A 236 6.73 -9.09 -5.77
N PHE A 237 6.75 -10.33 -6.29
CA PHE A 237 6.68 -10.54 -7.72
C PHE A 237 5.26 -10.40 -8.28
N ALA A 238 4.23 -10.79 -7.52
CA ALA A 238 2.85 -10.62 -7.96
C ALA A 238 2.48 -9.13 -8.08
N VAL A 239 2.87 -8.31 -7.12
CA VAL A 239 2.62 -6.86 -7.12
C VAL A 239 3.51 -6.16 -8.15
N LEU A 240 4.81 -6.54 -8.24
CA LEU A 240 5.74 -5.98 -9.21
C LEU A 240 5.22 -6.13 -10.64
N LEU A 241 4.70 -7.31 -10.99
CA LEU A 241 4.19 -7.56 -12.34
C LEU A 241 2.78 -7.00 -12.55
N ALA A 242 1.93 -6.95 -11.52
CA ALA A 242 0.55 -6.50 -11.63
C ALA A 242 0.34 -5.06 -11.17
N GLY A 243 1.30 -4.17 -11.38
CA GLY A 243 1.22 -2.73 -11.10
C GLY A 243 0.16 -1.98 -11.95
N ALA A 244 -0.83 -2.69 -12.50
CA ALA A 244 -1.86 -2.19 -13.40
C ALA A 244 -2.69 -1.02 -12.83
N THR A 245 -2.70 -0.85 -11.52
CA THR A 245 -3.39 0.27 -10.86
C THR A 245 -2.76 1.62 -11.17
N SER A 246 -1.46 1.67 -11.47
CA SER A 246 -0.79 2.88 -11.94
C SER A 246 -1.30 3.36 -13.30
N LEU A 247 -1.81 2.43 -14.13
CA LEU A 247 -2.36 2.74 -15.44
C LEU A 247 -3.86 3.13 -15.42
N LEU A 248 -4.49 3.20 -14.24
CA LEU A 248 -5.90 3.66 -14.13
C LEU A 248 -6.15 5.01 -14.80
N PRO A 249 -5.26 6.03 -14.75
CA PRO A 249 -5.44 7.27 -15.50
C PRO A 249 -5.54 7.04 -17.02
N VAL A 250 -4.71 6.15 -17.57
CA VAL A 250 -4.74 5.80 -18.99
C VAL A 250 -6.08 5.17 -19.38
N TYR A 251 -6.54 4.21 -18.55
CA TYR A 251 -7.82 3.54 -18.76
C TYR A 251 -8.99 4.51 -18.68
N ALA A 252 -9.01 5.38 -17.67
CA ALA A 252 -10.10 6.31 -17.46
C ALA A 252 -10.18 7.38 -18.57
N ARG A 253 -9.03 7.82 -19.11
CA ARG A 253 -9.00 8.85 -20.15
C ARG A 253 -9.14 8.29 -21.56
N ASP A 254 -8.25 7.37 -21.98
CA ASP A 254 -8.07 7.01 -23.40
C ASP A 254 -8.67 5.65 -23.77
N ILE A 255 -9.05 4.79 -22.81
CA ILE A 255 -9.61 3.46 -23.09
C ILE A 255 -11.12 3.42 -22.78
N LEU A 256 -11.52 3.86 -21.60
CA LEU A 256 -12.90 3.84 -21.15
C LEU A 256 -13.62 5.17 -21.40
N HIS A 257 -12.88 6.27 -21.57
CA HIS A 257 -13.41 7.64 -21.78
C HIS A 257 -14.40 8.09 -20.69
N VAL A 258 -14.08 7.75 -19.42
CA VAL A 258 -14.94 8.05 -18.25
C VAL A 258 -14.44 9.22 -17.41
N GLY A 259 -13.29 9.80 -17.77
CA GLY A 259 -12.73 10.99 -17.13
C GLY A 259 -12.30 10.80 -15.67
N PRO A 260 -12.07 11.90 -14.92
CA PRO A 260 -11.56 11.84 -13.54
C PRO A 260 -12.59 11.26 -12.56
N GLN A 261 -13.89 11.41 -12.83
CA GLN A 261 -14.95 10.77 -12.03
C GLN A 261 -14.85 9.24 -12.12
N GLY A 262 -14.74 8.73 -13.36
CA GLY A 262 -14.54 7.31 -13.61
C GLY A 262 -13.25 6.77 -13.00
N LEU A 263 -12.16 7.56 -13.04
CA LEU A 263 -10.92 7.22 -12.34
C LEU A 263 -11.12 7.03 -10.84
N GLY A 264 -11.81 7.98 -10.19
CA GLY A 264 -12.12 7.88 -8.76
C GLY A 264 -12.95 6.64 -8.42
N LEU A 265 -13.94 6.30 -9.27
CA LEU A 265 -14.75 5.11 -9.10
C LEU A 265 -13.95 3.82 -9.34
N LEU A 266 -13.12 3.74 -10.38
CA LEU A 266 -12.23 2.59 -10.62
C LEU A 266 -11.30 2.35 -9.43
N ALA A 267 -10.68 3.41 -8.91
CA ALA A 267 -9.86 3.32 -7.70
C ALA A 267 -10.66 2.87 -6.48
N ALA A 268 -11.93 3.32 -6.35
CA ALA A 268 -12.84 2.86 -5.31
C ALA A 268 -13.12 1.35 -5.39
N GLY A 269 -13.17 0.78 -6.59
CA GLY A 269 -13.44 -0.63 -6.81
C GLY A 269 -12.52 -1.54 -6.01
N MET A 270 -11.20 -1.33 -6.09
CA MET A 270 -10.24 -2.09 -5.30
C MET A 270 -10.47 -1.90 -3.79
N GLY A 271 -10.71 -0.66 -3.37
CA GLY A 271 -11.00 -0.34 -1.97
C GLY A 271 -12.25 -1.04 -1.43
N ILE A 272 -13.33 -1.05 -2.22
CA ILE A 272 -14.60 -1.72 -1.87
C ILE A 272 -14.37 -3.22 -1.69
N GLY A 273 -13.66 -3.87 -2.62
CA GLY A 273 -13.33 -5.28 -2.54
C GLY A 273 -12.51 -5.62 -1.29
N ALA A 274 -11.46 -4.84 -1.03
CA ALA A 274 -10.63 -5.01 0.13
C ALA A 274 -11.41 -4.82 1.44
N ALA A 275 -12.24 -3.76 1.54
CA ALA A 275 -13.06 -3.48 2.72
C ALA A 275 -14.10 -4.58 2.96
N ALA A 276 -14.81 -5.03 1.92
CA ALA A 276 -15.78 -6.11 2.02
C ALA A 276 -15.14 -7.41 2.55
N THR A 277 -13.95 -7.76 2.05
CA THR A 277 -13.21 -8.94 2.49
C THR A 277 -12.71 -8.79 3.94
N ALA A 278 -12.21 -7.61 4.32
CA ALA A 278 -11.78 -7.33 5.70
C ALA A 278 -12.96 -7.44 6.69
N ILE A 279 -14.11 -6.89 6.33
CA ILE A 279 -15.35 -7.01 7.11
C ILE A 279 -15.76 -8.49 7.23
N TRP A 280 -15.72 -9.23 6.11
CA TRP A 280 -16.03 -10.66 6.12
C TRP A 280 -15.15 -11.43 7.11
N PHE A 281 -13.84 -11.16 7.14
CA PHE A 281 -12.90 -11.83 8.05
C PHE A 281 -13.11 -11.44 9.52
N SER A 282 -13.69 -10.28 9.82
CA SER A 282 -14.04 -9.92 11.20
C SER A 282 -15.17 -10.78 11.77
N PHE A 283 -16.07 -11.29 10.91
CA PHE A 283 -17.15 -12.20 11.29
C PHE A 283 -16.78 -13.69 11.13
N LYS A 284 -15.97 -14.01 10.13
CA LYS A 284 -15.53 -15.39 9.83
C LYS A 284 -14.01 -15.42 9.63
N PRO A 285 -13.23 -15.47 10.72
CA PRO A 285 -11.78 -15.56 10.63
C PRO A 285 -11.37 -16.81 9.83
N MET A 286 -10.34 -16.65 9.01
CA MET A 286 -9.77 -17.76 8.27
C MET A 286 -8.93 -18.62 9.22
N SER A 287 -9.16 -19.94 9.25
CA SER A 287 -8.45 -20.84 10.17
C SER A 287 -7.83 -22.06 9.49
N THR A 288 -8.25 -22.40 8.27
CA THR A 288 -7.86 -23.66 7.61
C THR A 288 -7.34 -23.44 6.20
N ASN A 289 -6.37 -24.27 5.78
CA ASN A 289 -5.78 -24.26 4.43
C ASN A 289 -5.31 -22.87 3.99
N VAL A 290 -4.68 -22.14 4.93
CA VAL A 290 -4.35 -20.72 4.76
C VAL A 290 -3.41 -20.46 3.59
N GLY A 291 -2.41 -21.31 3.40
CA GLY A 291 -1.47 -21.18 2.30
C GLY A 291 -2.10 -21.43 0.93
N VAL A 292 -2.94 -22.47 0.80
CA VAL A 292 -3.68 -22.73 -0.46
C VAL A 292 -4.65 -21.59 -0.78
N LYS A 293 -5.32 -21.04 0.23
CA LYS A 293 -6.22 -19.89 0.05
C LYS A 293 -5.48 -18.65 -0.40
N MET A 294 -4.28 -18.40 0.14
CA MET A 294 -3.40 -17.31 -0.33
C MET A 294 -3.03 -17.50 -1.80
N LEU A 295 -2.55 -18.68 -2.21
CA LEU A 295 -2.20 -18.96 -3.59
C LEU A 295 -3.40 -18.76 -4.53
N ARG A 296 -4.58 -19.29 -4.16
CA ARG A 296 -5.82 -19.09 -4.94
C ARG A 296 -6.20 -17.62 -5.03
N ALA A 297 -6.07 -16.87 -3.94
CA ALA A 297 -6.36 -15.44 -3.94
C ALA A 297 -5.45 -14.68 -4.90
N VAL A 298 -4.13 -14.95 -4.93
CA VAL A 298 -3.22 -14.28 -5.87
C VAL A 298 -3.51 -14.69 -7.33
N VAL A 299 -3.92 -15.93 -7.60
CA VAL A 299 -4.41 -16.32 -8.94
C VAL A 299 -5.67 -15.55 -9.31
N ILE A 300 -6.66 -15.46 -8.40
CA ILE A 300 -7.89 -14.67 -8.63
C ILE A 300 -7.55 -13.20 -8.88
N PHE A 301 -6.62 -12.63 -8.12
CA PHE A 301 -6.13 -11.29 -8.34
C PHE A 301 -5.56 -11.13 -9.76
N GLY A 302 -4.64 -12.01 -10.19
CA GLY A 302 -4.06 -11.96 -11.53
C GLY A 302 -5.12 -12.09 -12.64
N LEU A 303 -6.09 -13.01 -12.49
CA LEU A 303 -7.19 -13.16 -13.43
C LEU A 303 -8.13 -11.95 -13.45
N ALA A 304 -8.37 -11.33 -12.31
CA ALA A 304 -9.17 -10.12 -12.21
C ALA A 304 -8.48 -8.92 -12.90
N ILE A 305 -7.16 -8.76 -12.71
CA ILE A 305 -6.36 -7.75 -13.43
C ILE A 305 -6.37 -8.03 -14.94
N LEU A 306 -6.23 -9.29 -15.35
CA LEU A 306 -6.38 -9.68 -16.77
C LEU A 306 -7.76 -9.29 -17.32
N THR A 307 -8.83 -9.60 -16.58
CA THR A 307 -10.21 -9.25 -16.95
C THR A 307 -10.39 -7.74 -17.09
N PHE A 308 -9.83 -6.95 -16.15
CA PHE A 308 -9.79 -5.50 -16.24
C PHE A 308 -9.08 -5.05 -17.53
N GLY A 309 -7.91 -5.65 -17.84
CA GLY A 309 -7.13 -5.32 -19.04
C GLY A 309 -7.89 -5.53 -20.35
N ILE A 310 -8.65 -6.61 -20.44
CA ILE A 310 -9.38 -7.00 -21.66
C ILE A 310 -10.86 -6.58 -21.64
N ALA A 311 -11.33 -5.82 -20.66
CA ALA A 311 -12.74 -5.46 -20.52
C ALA A 311 -13.31 -4.79 -21.78
N THR A 312 -12.60 -3.82 -22.34
CA THR A 312 -13.02 -3.10 -23.56
C THR A 312 -13.08 -4.01 -24.79
N PRO A 313 -12.02 -4.76 -25.17
CA PRO A 313 -12.12 -5.64 -26.33
C PRO A 313 -13.14 -6.77 -26.16
N VAL A 314 -13.33 -7.29 -24.94
CA VAL A 314 -14.33 -8.35 -24.68
C VAL A 314 -15.76 -7.82 -24.86
N THR A 315 -16.08 -6.67 -24.28
CA THR A 315 -17.42 -6.09 -24.44
C THR A 315 -17.72 -5.69 -25.89
N ALA A 316 -16.73 -5.17 -26.61
CA ALA A 316 -16.85 -4.88 -28.02
C ALA A 316 -17.09 -6.16 -28.87
N ALA A 317 -16.37 -7.26 -28.60
CA ALA A 317 -16.54 -8.54 -29.27
C ALA A 317 -17.93 -9.18 -29.01
N LEU A 318 -18.51 -8.91 -27.84
CA LEU A 318 -19.88 -9.33 -27.46
C LEU A 318 -20.98 -8.42 -28.02
N GLY A 319 -20.64 -7.36 -28.77
CA GLY A 319 -21.58 -6.39 -29.31
C GLY A 319 -22.19 -5.49 -28.22
N LEU A 320 -21.62 -5.46 -27.02
CA LEU A 320 -22.07 -4.63 -25.92
C LEU A 320 -21.45 -3.23 -26.05
N HIS A 321 -22.22 -2.30 -26.58
CA HIS A 321 -21.81 -0.92 -26.76
C HIS A 321 -22.34 -0.02 -25.63
N ARG A 322 -21.82 1.21 -25.56
CA ARG A 322 -22.32 2.23 -24.66
C ARG A 322 -23.74 2.60 -25.09
N GLU A 323 -24.71 2.46 -24.20
CA GLU A 323 -26.12 2.74 -24.45
C GLU A 323 -26.66 3.65 -23.36
N THR A 324 -27.55 4.58 -23.75
CA THR A 324 -28.29 5.41 -22.81
C THR A 324 -29.72 4.88 -22.71
N ILE A 325 -30.03 4.20 -21.59
CA ILE A 325 -31.35 3.64 -21.33
C ILE A 325 -32.03 4.43 -20.20
N GLY A 326 -33.15 5.07 -20.50
CA GLY A 326 -33.90 5.83 -19.49
C GLY A 326 -33.12 7.00 -18.85
N GLY A 327 -32.18 7.61 -19.58
CA GLY A 327 -31.31 8.68 -19.08
C GLY A 327 -30.09 8.20 -18.28
N ILE A 328 -29.89 6.88 -18.14
CA ILE A 328 -28.73 6.27 -17.52
C ILE A 328 -27.78 5.82 -18.62
N ASP A 329 -26.54 6.33 -18.56
CA ASP A 329 -25.49 5.96 -19.50
C ASP A 329 -24.84 4.65 -19.05
N LEU A 330 -25.21 3.56 -19.69
CA LEU A 330 -24.65 2.23 -19.43
C LEU A 330 -23.37 2.04 -20.23
N HIS A 331 -22.28 1.84 -19.53
CA HIS A 331 -20.96 1.59 -20.10
C HIS A 331 -20.46 0.19 -19.72
N PRO A 332 -20.77 -0.87 -20.52
CA PRO A 332 -20.49 -2.26 -20.16
C PRO A 332 -19.02 -2.53 -19.81
N ALA A 333 -18.08 -1.96 -20.59
CA ALA A 333 -16.65 -2.09 -20.33
C ALA A 333 -16.24 -1.47 -18.98
N PHE A 334 -16.83 -0.33 -18.60
CA PHE A 334 -16.59 0.28 -17.30
C PHE A 334 -17.14 -0.58 -16.15
N LEU A 335 -18.36 -1.11 -16.31
CA LEU A 335 -18.95 -1.99 -15.29
C LEU A 335 -18.15 -3.28 -15.10
N LEU A 336 -17.69 -3.89 -16.20
CA LEU A 336 -16.83 -5.08 -16.14
C LEU A 336 -15.47 -4.75 -15.49
N SER A 337 -14.87 -3.60 -15.86
CA SER A 337 -13.63 -3.11 -15.25
C SER A 337 -13.79 -2.88 -13.75
N MET A 338 -14.90 -2.25 -13.33
CA MET A 338 -15.22 -2.00 -11.93
C MET A 338 -15.38 -3.30 -11.14
N ALA A 339 -16.17 -4.26 -11.69
CA ALA A 339 -16.36 -5.57 -11.07
C ALA A 339 -15.03 -6.33 -10.93
N ALA A 340 -14.19 -6.31 -11.97
CA ALA A 340 -12.87 -6.92 -11.96
C ALA A 340 -11.97 -6.31 -10.87
N LEU A 341 -11.95 -4.98 -10.72
CA LEU A 341 -11.17 -4.29 -9.68
C LEU A 341 -11.71 -4.57 -8.27
N VAL A 342 -13.04 -4.70 -8.08
CA VAL A 342 -13.61 -5.14 -6.80
C VAL A 342 -13.13 -6.54 -6.44
N VAL A 343 -13.16 -7.47 -7.39
CA VAL A 343 -12.66 -8.84 -7.18
C VAL A 343 -11.14 -8.83 -6.89
N ALA A 344 -10.37 -8.02 -7.63
CA ALA A 344 -8.93 -7.88 -7.42
C ALA A 344 -8.63 -7.38 -5.99
N GLY A 345 -9.29 -6.30 -5.54
CA GLY A 345 -9.10 -5.77 -4.19
C GLY A 345 -9.49 -6.75 -3.09
N GLY A 346 -10.58 -7.52 -3.28
CA GLY A 346 -10.97 -8.58 -2.36
C GLY A 346 -9.94 -9.70 -2.28
N ALA A 347 -9.41 -10.14 -3.41
CA ALA A 347 -8.40 -11.17 -3.51
C ALA A 347 -7.07 -10.72 -2.91
N ASP A 348 -6.65 -9.49 -3.17
CA ASP A 348 -5.46 -8.89 -2.56
C ASP A 348 -5.57 -8.86 -1.03
N MET A 349 -6.72 -8.45 -0.49
CA MET A 349 -6.93 -8.43 0.96
C MET A 349 -6.83 -9.81 1.61
N VAL A 350 -7.25 -10.89 0.93
CA VAL A 350 -7.02 -12.27 1.38
C VAL A 350 -5.52 -12.56 1.47
N SER A 351 -4.76 -12.21 0.43
CA SER A 351 -3.30 -12.38 0.38
C SER A 351 -2.60 -11.61 1.50
N VAL A 352 -2.95 -10.33 1.68
CA VAL A 352 -2.41 -9.46 2.75
C VAL A 352 -2.68 -10.05 4.13
N TYR A 353 -3.92 -10.49 4.39
CA TYR A 353 -4.30 -11.08 5.68
C TYR A 353 -3.49 -12.33 6.00
N VAL A 354 -3.39 -13.28 5.06
CA VAL A 354 -2.63 -14.52 5.26
C VAL A 354 -1.15 -14.25 5.42
N ARG A 355 -0.58 -13.42 4.55
CA ARG A 355 0.85 -13.05 4.59
C ARG A 355 1.23 -12.41 5.92
N GLN A 356 0.50 -11.38 6.35
CA GLN A 356 0.78 -10.69 7.60
C GLN A 356 0.68 -11.64 8.80
N SER A 357 -0.32 -12.51 8.83
CA SER A 357 -0.51 -13.48 9.90
C SER A 357 0.61 -14.52 9.93
N LEU A 358 0.97 -15.10 8.78
CA LEU A 358 2.07 -16.08 8.70
C LEU A 358 3.41 -15.46 9.11
N ILE A 359 3.73 -14.25 8.62
CA ILE A 359 4.97 -13.56 8.99
C ILE A 359 5.03 -13.32 10.50
N GLN A 360 3.94 -12.84 11.11
CA GLN A 360 3.94 -12.51 12.55
C GLN A 360 4.00 -13.76 13.44
N LEU A 361 3.28 -14.82 13.11
CA LEU A 361 3.19 -16.02 13.94
C LEU A 361 4.38 -16.97 13.74
N HIS A 362 4.97 -17.02 12.54
CA HIS A 362 6.15 -17.85 12.26
C HIS A 362 7.49 -17.13 12.51
N THR A 363 7.45 -15.90 13.07
CA THR A 363 8.66 -15.16 13.41
C THR A 363 8.79 -15.04 14.92
N PRO A 364 9.90 -15.49 15.54
CA PRO A 364 10.16 -15.32 16.97
C PRO A 364 10.08 -13.85 17.39
N ASP A 365 9.63 -13.57 18.61
CA ASP A 365 9.44 -12.21 19.12
C ASP A 365 10.68 -11.32 18.99
N ALA A 366 11.86 -11.90 19.24
CA ALA A 366 13.15 -11.21 19.12
C ALA A 366 13.49 -10.75 17.68
N MET A 367 12.92 -11.41 16.66
CA MET A 367 13.16 -11.12 15.24
C MET A 367 11.99 -10.41 14.56
N ARG A 368 10.78 -10.39 15.17
CA ARG A 368 9.54 -9.89 14.56
C ARG A 368 9.68 -8.49 13.99
N GLY A 369 10.29 -7.57 14.73
CA GLY A 369 10.50 -6.20 14.25
C GLY A 369 11.42 -6.11 13.03
N ARG A 370 12.48 -6.93 12.97
CA ARG A 370 13.45 -6.96 11.85
C ARG A 370 12.80 -7.55 10.59
N VAL A 371 12.07 -8.64 10.73
CA VAL A 371 11.35 -9.29 9.62
C VAL A 371 10.23 -8.40 9.09
N SER A 372 9.48 -7.73 9.99
CA SER A 372 8.46 -6.75 9.58
C SER A 372 9.06 -5.57 8.82
N ALA A 373 10.25 -5.09 9.21
CA ALA A 373 10.94 -4.03 8.47
C ALA A 373 11.34 -4.48 7.06
N VAL A 374 11.86 -5.71 6.91
CA VAL A 374 12.17 -6.30 5.59
C VAL A 374 10.90 -6.43 4.75
N SER A 375 9.82 -6.97 5.33
CA SER A 375 8.54 -7.12 4.63
C SER A 375 7.99 -5.77 4.16
N GLN A 376 8.04 -4.75 5.02
CA GLN A 376 7.56 -3.40 4.67
C GLN A 376 8.41 -2.74 3.57
N LEU A 377 9.72 -2.92 3.62
CA LEU A 377 10.62 -2.45 2.56
C LEU A 377 10.31 -3.13 1.23
N THR A 378 10.10 -4.44 1.26
CA THR A 378 9.75 -5.23 0.08
C THR A 378 8.42 -4.78 -0.53
N ILE A 379 7.38 -4.58 0.30
CA ILE A 379 6.07 -4.07 -0.14
C ILE A 379 6.20 -2.69 -0.79
N SER A 380 6.93 -1.77 -0.13
CA SER A 380 7.12 -0.43 -0.70
C SER A 380 7.89 -0.46 -2.01
N ALA A 381 8.94 -1.28 -2.09
CA ALA A 381 9.73 -1.43 -3.31
C ALA A 381 8.91 -2.07 -4.45
N SER A 382 8.12 -3.11 -4.17
CA SER A 382 7.30 -3.77 -5.19
C SER A 382 6.22 -2.85 -5.76
N ASN A 383 5.59 -2.02 -4.94
CA ASN A 383 4.59 -1.06 -5.40
C ASN A 383 5.21 -0.04 -6.38
N GLU A 384 6.23 0.69 -5.94
CA GLU A 384 6.83 1.76 -6.76
C GLU A 384 7.55 1.23 -8.01
N LEU A 385 8.24 0.08 -7.89
CA LEU A 385 8.86 -0.58 -9.05
C LEU A 385 7.83 -1.22 -9.98
N GLY A 386 6.69 -1.69 -9.44
CA GLY A 386 5.57 -2.19 -10.23
C GLY A 386 4.91 -1.08 -11.04
N ASP A 387 4.75 0.11 -10.46
CA ASP A 387 4.28 1.29 -11.21
C ASP A 387 5.25 1.63 -12.35
N PHE A 388 6.56 1.62 -12.09
CA PHE A 388 7.57 1.85 -13.11
C PHE A 388 7.57 0.76 -14.19
N GLU A 389 7.53 -0.52 -13.80
CA GLU A 389 7.47 -1.66 -14.72
C GLU A 389 6.23 -1.56 -15.63
N SER A 390 5.06 -1.29 -15.06
CA SER A 390 3.82 -1.12 -15.81
C SER A 390 3.90 0.03 -16.83
N GLY A 391 4.57 1.14 -16.48
CA GLY A 391 4.84 2.24 -17.40
C GLY A 391 5.77 1.82 -18.55
N VAL A 392 6.85 1.08 -18.25
CA VAL A 392 7.77 0.52 -19.26
C VAL A 392 7.03 -0.45 -20.17
N MET A 393 6.26 -1.40 -19.59
CA MET A 393 5.48 -2.34 -20.41
C MET A 393 4.43 -1.63 -21.25
N ALA A 394 3.80 -0.57 -20.72
CA ALA A 394 2.85 0.22 -21.50
C ALA A 394 3.49 0.95 -22.68
N SER A 395 4.74 1.40 -22.53
CA SER A 395 5.48 2.01 -23.65
C SER A 395 5.81 1.03 -24.77
N ILE A 396 6.02 -0.24 -24.45
CA ILE A 396 6.37 -1.31 -25.39
C ILE A 396 5.12 -1.95 -25.98
N LEU A 397 4.26 -2.52 -25.12
CA LEU A 397 3.10 -3.34 -25.50
C LEU A 397 1.81 -2.53 -25.66
N GLY A 398 1.83 -1.26 -25.30
CA GLY A 398 0.64 -0.43 -25.10
C GLY A 398 -0.04 -0.71 -23.75
N PRO A 399 -0.94 0.18 -23.29
CA PRO A 399 -1.54 0.08 -21.94
C PRO A 399 -2.31 -1.22 -21.70
N VAL A 400 -3.11 -1.66 -22.67
CA VAL A 400 -3.86 -2.94 -22.58
C VAL A 400 -2.90 -4.11 -22.48
N GLY A 401 -1.85 -4.12 -23.35
CA GLY A 401 -0.82 -5.15 -23.34
C GLY A 401 -0.07 -5.23 -22.02
N ALA A 402 0.25 -4.10 -21.39
CA ALA A 402 0.90 -4.03 -20.09
C ALA A 402 0.05 -4.65 -18.98
N VAL A 403 -1.24 -4.32 -18.93
CA VAL A 403 -2.17 -4.87 -17.92
C VAL A 403 -2.39 -6.37 -18.13
N VAL A 404 -2.50 -6.82 -19.38
CA VAL A 404 -2.60 -8.25 -19.72
C VAL A 404 -1.32 -8.98 -19.30
N PHE A 405 -0.15 -8.42 -19.60
CA PHE A 405 1.14 -8.96 -19.19
C PHE A 405 1.21 -9.09 -17.66
N GLY A 406 0.80 -8.06 -16.93
CA GLY A 406 0.76 -8.06 -15.47
C GLY A 406 -0.16 -9.14 -14.88
N GLY A 407 -1.40 -9.24 -15.37
CA GLY A 407 -2.37 -10.24 -14.90
C GLY A 407 -1.94 -11.68 -15.18
N VAL A 408 -1.40 -11.94 -16.39
CA VAL A 408 -0.82 -13.24 -16.76
C VAL A 408 0.42 -13.52 -15.92
N GLY A 409 1.31 -12.53 -15.77
CA GLY A 409 2.54 -12.64 -15.00
C GLY A 409 2.28 -12.99 -13.53
N ALA A 410 1.36 -12.31 -12.87
CA ALA A 410 0.96 -12.61 -11.49
C ALA A 410 0.39 -14.03 -11.34
N THR A 411 -0.38 -14.49 -12.33
CA THR A 411 -0.92 -15.85 -12.34
C THR A 411 0.20 -16.90 -12.53
N VAL A 412 1.06 -16.71 -13.52
CA VAL A 412 2.17 -17.62 -13.82
C VAL A 412 3.16 -17.72 -12.66
N ILE A 413 3.54 -16.57 -12.08
CA ILE A 413 4.45 -16.55 -10.93
C ILE A 413 3.84 -17.28 -9.74
N THR A 414 2.54 -17.12 -9.48
CA THR A 414 1.85 -17.84 -8.39
C THR A 414 1.87 -19.35 -8.58
N LEU A 415 1.64 -19.82 -9.80
CA LEU A 415 1.71 -21.25 -10.14
C LEU A 415 3.15 -21.79 -10.01
N ALA A 416 4.15 -21.00 -10.40
CA ALA A 416 5.54 -21.33 -10.20
C ALA A 416 5.90 -21.39 -8.70
N TRP A 417 5.46 -20.43 -7.89
CA TRP A 417 5.67 -20.41 -6.43
C TRP A 417 5.01 -21.59 -5.72
N ALA A 418 3.81 -21.99 -6.16
CA ALA A 418 3.15 -23.19 -5.62
C ALA A 418 3.99 -24.46 -5.79
N ARG A 419 4.83 -24.52 -6.82
CA ARG A 419 5.77 -25.63 -7.06
C ARG A 419 7.13 -25.45 -6.36
N LEU A 420 7.67 -24.23 -6.37
CA LEU A 420 8.98 -23.91 -5.80
C LEU A 420 8.98 -23.90 -4.27
N PHE A 421 7.83 -23.55 -3.69
CA PHE A 421 7.62 -23.42 -2.23
C PHE A 421 6.43 -24.25 -1.78
N PRO A 422 6.54 -25.59 -1.79
CA PRO A 422 5.47 -26.45 -1.35
C PRO A 422 5.08 -26.22 0.13
N GLU A 423 5.99 -25.66 0.94
CA GLU A 423 5.75 -25.28 2.32
C GLU A 423 4.59 -24.28 2.46
N LEU A 424 4.44 -23.37 1.50
CA LEU A 424 3.33 -22.42 1.46
C LEU A 424 2.00 -23.16 1.23
N GLY A 425 1.95 -24.10 0.28
CA GLY A 425 0.77 -24.93 0.04
C GLY A 425 0.44 -25.86 1.20
N ALA A 426 1.45 -26.31 1.95
CA ALA A 426 1.31 -27.19 3.11
C ALA A 426 0.86 -26.45 4.38
N ALA A 427 0.90 -25.13 4.43
CA ALA A 427 0.45 -24.34 5.58
C ALA A 427 -1.06 -24.45 5.74
N ARG A 428 -1.49 -25.34 6.66
CA ARG A 428 -2.92 -25.63 6.93
C ARG A 428 -3.54 -24.62 7.88
N THR A 429 -2.81 -24.19 8.90
CA THR A 429 -3.21 -23.20 9.91
C THR A 429 -2.21 -22.07 9.98
N PHE A 430 -2.49 -21.06 10.80
CA PHE A 430 -1.54 -20.01 11.10
C PHE A 430 -0.51 -20.41 12.16
N ASP A 431 -0.75 -21.50 12.89
CA ASP A 431 0.13 -21.93 13.97
C ASP A 431 1.46 -22.43 13.41
N PRO A 432 2.60 -22.07 14.04
CA PRO A 432 3.87 -22.69 13.71
C PRO A 432 3.77 -24.21 13.90
N PRO A 433 4.47 -25.03 13.10
CA PRO A 433 4.56 -26.47 13.39
C PRO A 433 5.06 -26.64 14.82
N GLU A 434 4.36 -27.46 15.63
CA GLU A 434 4.80 -27.82 16.97
C GLU A 434 6.24 -28.31 16.87
N ILE A 435 7.17 -27.58 17.48
CA ILE A 435 8.50 -28.10 17.75
C ILE A 435 8.24 -29.18 18.79
N LEU A 436 8.25 -30.45 18.37
CA LEU A 436 8.36 -31.55 19.31
C LEU A 436 9.62 -31.27 20.11
N GLU A 437 9.46 -30.67 21.29
CA GLU A 437 10.51 -30.66 22.29
C GLU A 437 10.79 -32.12 22.58
N THR A 438 11.88 -32.67 22.01
CA THR A 438 12.46 -33.90 22.49
C THR A 438 12.83 -33.62 23.94
N GLU A 439 11.95 -34.00 24.86
CA GLU A 439 12.28 -34.10 26.30
C GLU A 439 13.66 -34.75 26.39
N PRO A 440 14.63 -34.13 27.08
CA PRO A 440 15.83 -34.87 27.43
C PRO A 440 15.39 -36.01 28.33
N GLN A 441 15.51 -37.26 27.84
CA GLN A 441 15.36 -38.43 28.66
C GLN A 441 16.33 -38.29 29.83
N HIS A 442 15.82 -37.82 30.95
CA HIS A 442 16.51 -37.99 32.22
C HIS A 442 16.61 -39.49 32.47
N GLY A 443 17.78 -40.01 32.10
CA GLY A 443 18.18 -41.33 32.54
C GLY A 443 18.10 -41.41 34.07
N GLU A 444 17.10 -42.15 34.56
CA GLU A 444 17.06 -42.60 35.93
C GLU A 444 18.34 -43.41 36.21
N ALA A 445 19.28 -42.76 36.88
CA ALA A 445 20.30 -43.52 37.62
C ALA A 445 19.60 -44.14 38.82
N LYS A 446 19.32 -45.45 38.77
CA LYS A 446 18.98 -46.24 39.94
C LYS A 446 20.25 -46.45 40.80
N PRO A 447 20.07 -46.54 42.14
CA PRO A 447 21.09 -46.54 43.16
C PRO A 447 22.02 -47.72 43.16
#